data_a3cef53e57e2d871a970a6d2948726dd
#
_entry.id   a3cef53e57e2d871a970a6d2948726dd
#
_cell.length_a   1.000
_cell.length_b   1.000
_cell.length_c   1.000
_cell.angle_alpha   90.00
_cell.angle_beta   90.00
_cell.angle_gamma   90.00
#
_symmetry.space_group_name_H-M   'P 1'
#
loop_
_entity.id
_entity.type
_entity.pdbx_description
1 polymer ?
#
loop_
_entity_poly.entity_id
_entity_poly.type
_entity_poly.pdbx_seq_one_letter_code
_entity_poly.pdbx_strand_id
1 'polypeptide(L)'
;MLISSQGGLKLVVNAMNSNLDNVDILEGACSALLNLSSDAEEQVLSDSNAVETVINVMQNNPDAIRLQEKALGVLQNVSMRNSAAKLSIAQAGGIEAVTMAIKEFMGSTTVLERAFTTMWSLAVLERNQIEIANLGGIGLVVNGMMANIDDSKVQKQAC
;
A
#
# COMPACT_ATOMS: atom_id res chain seq x y z
N MET A 1 -26.46 11.55 -2.70
CA MET A 1 -26.29 11.99 -1.31
C MET A 1 -24.81 11.82 -1.01
N LEU A 2 -24.01 12.82 -1.34
CA LEU A 2 -22.58 12.86 -1.05
C LEU A 2 -22.44 13.05 0.47
N ILE A 3 -22.20 11.97 1.20
CA ILE A 3 -21.54 12.10 2.50
C ILE A 3 -20.26 12.82 2.13
N SER A 4 -20.07 14.05 2.61
CA SER A 4 -18.91 14.84 2.25
C SER A 4 -17.70 13.92 2.49
N SER A 5 -16.98 13.62 1.43
CA SER A 5 -15.87 12.68 1.40
C SER A 5 -14.88 12.90 2.54
N GLN A 6 -14.70 14.13 2.99
CA GLN A 6 -13.85 14.52 4.12
C GLN A 6 -14.34 14.00 5.49
N GLY A 7 -15.64 14.02 5.78
CA GLY A 7 -16.17 13.54 7.06
C GLY A 7 -16.12 12.01 7.16
N GLY A 8 -16.48 11.30 6.08
CA GLY A 8 -16.47 9.84 6.04
C GLY A 8 -15.07 9.27 6.17
N LEU A 9 -14.09 9.83 5.45
CA LEU A 9 -12.71 9.39 5.51
C LEU A 9 -12.11 9.57 6.92
N LYS A 10 -12.35 10.71 7.54
CA LYS A 10 -11.87 10.98 8.91
C LYS A 10 -12.46 9.99 9.93
N LEU A 11 -13.71 9.60 9.75
CA LEU A 11 -14.35 8.58 10.59
C LEU A 11 -13.71 7.20 10.39
N VAL A 12 -13.40 6.81 9.15
CA VAL A 12 -12.70 5.56 8.86
C VAL A 12 -11.30 5.54 9.48
N VAL A 13 -10.52 6.60 9.30
CA VAL A 13 -9.18 6.73 9.90
C VAL A 13 -9.23 6.70 11.44
N ASN A 14 -10.20 7.38 12.04
CA ASN A 14 -10.39 7.34 13.50
C ASN A 14 -10.77 5.93 13.98
N ALA A 15 -11.62 5.21 13.25
CA ALA A 15 -11.97 3.83 13.57
C ALA A 15 -10.74 2.91 13.51
N MET A 16 -9.87 3.07 12.51
CA MET A 16 -8.62 2.30 12.42
C MET A 16 -7.72 2.58 13.62
N ASN A 17 -7.49 3.85 13.94
CA ASN A 17 -6.61 4.26 15.06
C ASN A 17 -7.15 3.80 16.44
N SER A 18 -8.46 3.64 16.57
CA SER A 18 -9.10 3.17 17.82
C SER A 18 -9.17 1.66 17.95
N ASN A 19 -8.80 0.89 16.91
CA ASN A 19 -8.98 -0.56 16.86
C ASN A 19 -7.76 -1.27 16.25
N LEU A 20 -6.55 -0.84 16.60
CA LEU A 20 -5.30 -1.34 16.01
C LEU A 20 -5.08 -2.85 16.17
N ASP A 21 -5.70 -3.46 17.19
CA ASP A 21 -5.60 -4.89 17.47
C ASP A 21 -6.75 -5.72 16.84
N ASN A 22 -7.70 -5.08 16.16
CA ASN A 22 -8.83 -5.76 15.55
C ASN A 22 -8.71 -5.83 14.02
N VAL A 23 -8.12 -6.91 13.55
CA VAL A 23 -7.84 -7.14 12.12
C VAL A 23 -9.11 -7.05 11.26
N ASP A 24 -10.25 -7.54 11.72
CA ASP A 24 -11.51 -7.50 10.95
C ASP A 24 -11.99 -6.07 10.73
N ILE A 25 -11.90 -5.21 11.73
CA ILE A 25 -12.23 -3.78 11.60
C ILE A 25 -11.23 -3.11 10.64
N LEU A 26 -9.96 -3.40 10.77
CA LEU A 26 -8.91 -2.85 9.92
C LEU A 26 -9.08 -3.29 8.46
N GLU A 27 -9.41 -4.55 8.20
CA GLU A 27 -9.73 -5.04 6.85
C GLU A 27 -10.93 -4.31 6.25
N GLY A 28 -12.01 -4.13 7.01
CA GLY A 28 -13.18 -3.38 6.58
C GLY A 28 -12.86 -1.92 6.26
N ALA A 29 -12.11 -1.27 7.13
CA ALA A 29 -11.66 0.11 6.96
C ALA A 29 -10.74 0.27 5.74
N CYS A 30 -9.76 -0.61 5.55
CA CYS A 30 -8.90 -0.61 4.36
C CYS A 30 -9.71 -0.86 3.07
N SER A 31 -10.77 -1.69 3.12
CA SER A 31 -11.67 -1.87 1.98
C SER A 31 -12.43 -0.60 1.63
N ALA A 32 -12.91 0.13 2.64
CA ALA A 32 -13.58 1.42 2.43
C ALA A 32 -12.60 2.46 1.85
N LEU A 33 -11.36 2.53 2.39
CA LEU A 33 -10.31 3.42 1.86
C LEU A 33 -9.92 3.04 0.43
N LEU A 34 -9.83 1.75 0.11
CA LEU A 34 -9.52 1.29 -1.24
C LEU A 34 -10.59 1.74 -2.24
N ASN A 35 -11.86 1.63 -1.90
CA ASN A 35 -12.95 2.11 -2.75
C ASN A 35 -12.92 3.63 -2.91
N LEU A 36 -12.72 4.36 -1.81
CA LEU A 36 -12.61 5.82 -1.83
C LEU A 36 -11.37 6.31 -2.60
N SER A 37 -10.27 5.56 -2.55
CA SER A 37 -9.05 5.89 -3.28
C SER A 37 -9.16 5.68 -4.78
N SER A 38 -10.13 4.93 -5.25
CA SER A 38 -10.41 4.73 -6.69
C SER A 38 -11.11 5.93 -7.31
N ASP A 39 -11.89 6.69 -6.53
CA ASP A 39 -12.64 7.84 -6.99
C ASP A 39 -11.79 9.12 -6.95
N ALA A 40 -12.07 10.05 -7.86
CA ALA A 40 -11.20 11.16 -8.27
C ALA A 40 -11.00 12.30 -7.23
N GLU A 41 -11.42 12.19 -5.98
CA GLU A 41 -11.23 13.24 -4.98
C GLU A 41 -9.84 13.16 -4.32
N GLU A 42 -8.86 13.65 -5.04
CA GLU A 42 -7.42 13.59 -4.78
C GLU A 42 -6.96 14.20 -3.43
N GLN A 43 -7.64 15.26 -2.98
CA GLN A 43 -7.23 16.05 -1.81
C GLN A 43 -7.51 15.33 -0.47
N VAL A 44 -8.53 14.48 -0.46
CA VAL A 44 -9.11 13.97 0.79
C VAL A 44 -8.20 12.94 1.48
N LEU A 45 -7.48 12.11 0.72
CA LEU A 45 -6.56 11.11 1.29
C LEU A 45 -5.27 11.75 1.81
N SER A 46 -4.81 12.84 1.17
CA SER A 46 -3.59 13.54 1.57
C SER A 46 -3.77 14.35 2.86
N ASP A 47 -4.98 14.87 3.10
CA ASP A 47 -5.26 15.76 4.25
C ASP A 47 -5.65 15.02 5.55
N SER A 48 -5.77 13.67 5.49
CA SER A 48 -6.44 12.91 6.56
C SER A 48 -5.54 12.01 7.40
N ASN A 49 -4.23 12.04 7.25
CA ASN A 49 -3.29 11.04 7.81
C ASN A 49 -3.63 9.58 7.40
N ALA A 50 -4.50 9.39 6.39
CA ALA A 50 -4.94 8.06 5.99
C ALA A 50 -3.77 7.19 5.52
N VAL A 51 -2.83 7.77 4.76
CA VAL A 51 -1.64 7.06 4.26
C VAL A 51 -0.78 6.58 5.42
N GLU A 52 -0.49 7.45 6.39
CA GLU A 52 0.30 7.12 7.57
C GLU A 52 -0.39 6.03 8.41
N THR A 53 -1.72 6.16 8.62
CA THR A 53 -2.51 5.14 9.34
C THR A 53 -2.47 3.79 8.62
N VAL A 54 -2.64 3.75 7.30
CA VAL A 54 -2.58 2.51 6.50
C VAL A 54 -1.20 1.84 6.64
N ILE A 55 -0.12 2.61 6.54
CA ILE A 55 1.24 2.09 6.68
C ILE A 55 1.47 1.54 8.10
N ASN A 56 1.04 2.28 9.13
CA ASN A 56 1.14 1.84 10.52
C ASN A 56 0.38 0.53 10.75
N VAL A 57 -0.82 0.41 10.20
CA VAL A 57 -1.62 -0.82 10.28
C VAL A 57 -0.92 -2.00 9.58
N MET A 58 -0.29 -1.78 8.43
CA MET A 58 0.49 -2.81 7.75
C MET A 58 1.67 -3.30 8.61
N GLN A 59 2.40 -2.37 9.22
CA GLN A 59 3.58 -2.68 10.05
C GLN A 59 3.22 -3.43 11.34
N ASN A 60 2.06 -3.13 11.93
CA ASN A 60 1.60 -3.79 13.16
C ASN A 60 0.90 -5.13 12.92
N ASN A 61 0.51 -5.45 11.69
CA ASN A 61 -0.18 -6.68 11.31
C ASN A 61 0.50 -7.36 10.12
N PRO A 62 1.77 -7.73 10.23
CA PRO A 62 2.56 -8.20 9.08
C PRO A 62 2.08 -9.51 8.48
N ASP A 63 1.41 -10.37 9.25
CA ASP A 63 0.92 -11.70 8.90
C ASP A 63 -0.55 -11.73 8.39
N ALA A 64 -1.25 -10.59 8.46
CA ALA A 64 -2.65 -10.48 8.07
C ALA A 64 -2.81 -10.28 6.55
N ILE A 65 -2.74 -11.35 5.76
CA ILE A 65 -2.69 -11.31 4.29
C ILE A 65 -3.81 -10.47 3.66
N ARG A 66 -5.07 -10.59 4.12
CA ARG A 66 -6.20 -9.84 3.56
C ARG A 66 -6.09 -8.34 3.84
N LEU A 67 -5.61 -8.00 5.02
CA LEU A 67 -5.34 -6.63 5.41
C LEU A 67 -4.23 -6.05 4.54
N GLN A 68 -3.12 -6.78 4.37
CA GLN A 68 -2.00 -6.38 3.52
C GLN A 68 -2.43 -6.19 2.05
N GLU A 69 -3.22 -7.09 1.50
CA GLU A 69 -3.77 -6.94 0.14
C GLU A 69 -4.56 -5.63 -0.04
N LYS A 70 -5.43 -5.31 0.91
CA LYS A 70 -6.25 -4.10 0.83
C LYS A 70 -5.45 -2.83 1.07
N ALA A 71 -4.58 -2.83 2.05
CA ALA A 71 -3.69 -1.73 2.36
C ALA A 71 -2.75 -1.40 1.19
N LEU A 72 -2.12 -2.43 0.59
CA LEU A 72 -1.34 -2.28 -0.63
C LEU A 72 -2.15 -1.69 -1.79
N GLY A 73 -3.42 -2.08 -1.94
CA GLY A 73 -4.30 -1.49 -2.94
C GLY A 73 -4.54 0.00 -2.71
N VAL A 74 -4.69 0.44 -1.46
CA VAL A 74 -4.78 1.87 -1.12
C VAL A 74 -3.49 2.59 -1.49
N LEU A 75 -2.33 2.06 -1.07
CA LEU A 75 -1.03 2.66 -1.38
C LEU A 75 -0.76 2.71 -2.89
N GLN A 76 -1.13 1.66 -3.62
CA GLN A 76 -1.06 1.62 -5.09
C GLN A 76 -1.84 2.78 -5.70
N ASN A 77 -3.13 2.92 -5.37
CA ASN A 77 -3.98 3.98 -5.92
C ASN A 77 -3.43 5.37 -5.58
N VAL A 78 -2.99 5.58 -4.34
CA VAL A 78 -2.43 6.87 -3.88
C VAL A 78 -1.10 7.17 -4.57
N SER A 79 -0.20 6.19 -4.67
CA SER A 79 1.13 6.38 -5.28
C SER A 79 1.06 6.74 -6.76
N MET A 80 0.04 6.26 -7.48
CA MET A 80 -0.11 6.54 -8.92
C MET A 80 -0.59 7.96 -9.24
N ARG A 81 -1.01 8.75 -8.25
CA ARG A 81 -1.59 10.08 -8.46
C ARG A 81 -0.56 11.15 -8.81
N ASN A 82 0.34 11.45 -7.89
CA ASN A 82 1.31 12.53 -8.07
C ASN A 82 2.59 12.32 -7.24
N SER A 83 3.59 13.18 -7.47
CA SER A 83 4.88 13.08 -6.78
C SER A 83 4.79 13.39 -5.28
N ALA A 84 3.87 14.26 -4.85
CA ALA A 84 3.68 14.57 -3.44
C ALA A 84 3.16 13.34 -2.67
N ALA A 85 2.20 12.61 -3.25
CA ALA A 85 1.69 11.36 -2.68
C ALA A 85 2.79 10.29 -2.56
N LYS A 86 3.63 10.12 -3.59
CA LYS A 86 4.80 9.21 -3.55
C LYS A 86 5.77 9.56 -2.42
N LEU A 87 6.03 10.86 -2.26
CA LEU A 87 6.92 11.34 -1.21
C LEU A 87 6.32 11.11 0.18
N SER A 88 5.03 11.39 0.36
CA SER A 88 4.31 11.15 1.62
C SER A 88 4.35 9.68 2.03
N ILE A 89 4.12 8.75 1.09
CA ILE A 89 4.20 7.31 1.33
C ILE A 89 5.62 6.92 1.78
N ALA A 90 6.65 7.40 1.08
CA ALA A 90 8.03 7.10 1.45
C ALA A 90 8.38 7.65 2.84
N GLN A 91 8.04 8.91 3.13
CA GLN A 91 8.30 9.54 4.41
C GLN A 91 7.62 8.86 5.59
N ALA A 92 6.46 8.25 5.36
CA ALA A 92 5.72 7.47 6.36
C ALA A 92 6.25 6.03 6.53
N GLY A 93 7.34 5.62 5.85
CA GLY A 93 7.88 4.25 5.91
C GLY A 93 7.16 3.26 5.00
N GLY A 94 6.47 3.75 3.97
CA GLY A 94 5.70 2.89 3.05
C GLY A 94 6.58 1.98 2.20
N ILE A 95 7.80 2.39 1.85
CA ILE A 95 8.73 1.53 1.09
C ILE A 95 9.11 0.32 1.93
N GLU A 96 9.40 0.51 3.22
CA GLU A 96 9.69 -0.57 4.15
C GLU A 96 8.49 -1.51 4.31
N ALA A 97 7.27 -0.96 4.52
CA ALA A 97 6.05 -1.75 4.67
C ALA A 97 5.77 -2.60 3.42
N VAL A 98 5.89 -2.04 2.21
CA VAL A 98 5.77 -2.77 0.94
C VAL A 98 6.81 -3.88 0.82
N THR A 99 8.06 -3.58 1.19
CA THR A 99 9.17 -4.55 1.16
C THR A 99 8.92 -5.72 2.11
N MET A 100 8.41 -5.45 3.32
CA MET A 100 8.03 -6.48 4.30
C MET A 100 6.89 -7.36 3.77
N ALA A 101 5.85 -6.77 3.18
CA ALA A 101 4.74 -7.52 2.60
C ALA A 101 5.20 -8.46 1.46
N ILE A 102 6.13 -8.02 0.61
CA ILE A 102 6.71 -8.88 -0.44
C ILE A 102 7.42 -10.08 0.20
N LYS A 103 8.23 -9.86 1.24
CA LYS A 103 8.97 -10.94 1.94
C LYS A 103 8.04 -11.96 2.56
N GLU A 104 7.01 -11.48 3.26
CA GLU A 104 6.09 -12.34 4.00
C GLU A 104 5.18 -13.16 3.06
N PHE A 105 4.73 -12.55 1.96
CA PHE A 105 3.75 -13.15 1.07
C PHE A 105 4.29 -13.46 -0.32
N MET A 106 5.51 -14.00 -0.40
CA MET A 106 6.20 -14.31 -1.68
C MET A 106 5.39 -15.24 -2.60
N GLY A 107 4.51 -16.08 -2.04
CA GLY A 107 3.63 -16.97 -2.79
C GLY A 107 2.24 -16.38 -3.12
N SER A 108 1.92 -15.15 -2.68
CA SER A 108 0.63 -14.51 -2.98
C SER A 108 0.72 -13.62 -4.21
N THR A 109 0.16 -14.07 -5.32
CA THR A 109 0.16 -13.29 -6.56
C THR A 109 -0.54 -11.94 -6.41
N THR A 110 -1.62 -11.86 -5.62
CA THR A 110 -2.35 -10.60 -5.35
C THR A 110 -1.49 -9.60 -4.58
N VAL A 111 -0.78 -10.06 -3.52
CA VAL A 111 0.12 -9.19 -2.75
C VAL A 111 1.25 -8.70 -3.65
N LEU A 112 1.90 -9.61 -4.39
CA LEU A 112 3.03 -9.26 -5.24
C LEU A 112 2.64 -8.30 -6.37
N GLU A 113 1.50 -8.52 -7.03
CA GLU A 113 1.00 -7.64 -8.09
C GLU A 113 0.85 -6.19 -7.57
N ARG A 114 0.20 -6.01 -6.42
CA ARG A 114 -0.01 -4.70 -5.82
C ARG A 114 1.29 -4.08 -5.28
N ALA A 115 2.11 -4.87 -4.62
CA ALA A 115 3.37 -4.43 -4.04
C ALA A 115 4.37 -3.99 -5.12
N PHE A 116 4.51 -4.76 -6.20
CA PHE A 116 5.39 -4.40 -7.33
C PHE A 116 4.90 -3.14 -8.04
N THR A 117 3.59 -3.01 -8.29
CA THR A 117 3.02 -1.79 -8.87
C THR A 117 3.27 -0.57 -7.98
N THR A 118 3.10 -0.71 -6.66
CA THR A 118 3.36 0.36 -5.70
C THR A 118 4.86 0.72 -5.71
N MET A 119 5.72 -0.28 -5.62
CA MET A 119 7.18 -0.09 -5.63
C MET A 119 7.66 0.58 -6.93
N TRP A 120 7.16 0.13 -8.10
CA TRP A 120 7.44 0.76 -9.39
C TRP A 120 7.02 2.23 -9.39
N SER A 121 5.81 2.53 -8.92
CA SER A 121 5.33 3.90 -8.83
C SER A 121 6.20 4.78 -7.92
N LEU A 122 6.63 4.26 -6.76
CA LEU A 122 7.49 4.99 -5.83
C LEU A 122 8.91 5.19 -6.38
N ALA A 123 9.43 4.24 -7.15
CA ALA A 123 10.76 4.28 -7.77
C ALA A 123 10.93 5.36 -8.86
N VAL A 124 9.86 6.03 -9.28
CA VAL A 124 9.94 7.20 -10.18
C VAL A 124 10.74 8.36 -9.54
N LEU A 125 10.74 8.45 -8.20
CA LEU A 125 11.52 9.45 -7.47
C LEU A 125 12.92 8.89 -7.14
N GLU A 126 13.98 9.59 -7.57
CA GLU A 126 15.37 9.18 -7.36
C GLU A 126 15.71 8.87 -5.90
N ARG A 127 15.20 9.70 -4.97
CA ARG A 127 15.36 9.47 -3.53
C ARG A 127 14.82 8.10 -3.10
N ASN A 128 13.66 7.70 -3.62
CA ASN A 128 13.03 6.44 -3.28
C ASN A 128 13.79 5.25 -3.89
N GLN A 129 14.43 5.43 -5.05
CA GLN A 129 15.27 4.39 -5.67
C GLN A 129 16.40 3.95 -4.74
N ILE A 130 17.04 4.91 -4.07
CA ILE A 130 18.12 4.63 -3.12
C ILE A 130 17.58 3.81 -1.93
N GLU A 131 16.45 4.18 -1.38
CA GLU A 131 15.82 3.48 -0.27
C GLU A 131 15.39 2.07 -0.66
N ILE A 132 14.73 1.91 -1.81
CA ILE A 132 14.35 0.61 -2.38
C ILE A 132 15.58 -0.30 -2.55
N ALA A 133 16.67 0.24 -3.09
CA ALA A 133 17.92 -0.50 -3.28
C ALA A 133 18.52 -0.94 -1.94
N ASN A 134 18.58 -0.05 -0.94
CA ASN A 134 19.10 -0.33 0.40
C ASN A 134 18.29 -1.42 1.14
N LEU A 135 17.00 -1.49 0.91
CA LEU A 135 16.10 -2.51 1.46
C LEU A 135 16.12 -3.84 0.67
N GLY A 136 16.95 -3.91 -0.39
CA GLY A 136 17.08 -5.09 -1.24
C GLY A 136 15.91 -5.30 -2.21
N GLY A 137 15.18 -4.24 -2.55
CA GLY A 137 13.97 -4.28 -3.36
C GLY A 137 14.16 -4.97 -4.71
N ILE A 138 15.30 -4.76 -5.40
CA ILE A 138 15.60 -5.42 -6.69
C ILE A 138 15.63 -6.95 -6.51
N GLY A 139 16.35 -7.44 -5.49
CA GLY A 139 16.43 -8.87 -5.20
C GLY A 139 15.06 -9.47 -4.86
N LEU A 140 14.22 -8.72 -4.14
CA LEU A 140 12.87 -9.17 -3.80
C LEU A 140 11.96 -9.27 -5.03
N VAL A 141 12.03 -8.33 -5.96
CA VAL A 141 11.30 -8.39 -7.23
C VAL A 141 11.72 -9.62 -8.02
N VAL A 142 13.03 -9.85 -8.18
CA VAL A 142 13.55 -11.04 -8.88
C VAL A 142 13.10 -12.33 -8.22
N ASN A 143 13.19 -12.44 -6.89
CA ASN A 143 12.76 -13.63 -6.15
C ASN A 143 11.25 -13.86 -6.28
N GLY A 144 10.44 -12.80 -6.23
CA GLY A 144 8.99 -12.88 -6.44
C GLY A 144 8.63 -13.35 -7.86
N MET A 145 9.36 -12.89 -8.88
CA MET A 145 9.21 -13.37 -10.25
C MET A 145 9.54 -14.87 -10.35
N MET A 146 10.65 -15.28 -9.75
CA MET A 146 11.07 -16.69 -9.77
C MET A 146 10.09 -17.62 -9.05
N ALA A 147 9.56 -17.18 -7.91
CA ALA A 147 8.58 -17.93 -7.13
C ALA A 147 7.22 -18.06 -7.85
N ASN A 148 6.91 -17.17 -8.80
CA ASN A 148 5.65 -17.13 -9.54
C ASN A 148 5.88 -17.07 -11.05
N ILE A 149 6.76 -17.94 -11.55
CA ILE A 149 7.24 -17.89 -12.93
C ILE A 149 6.14 -18.06 -13.98
N ASP A 150 5.10 -18.79 -13.66
CA ASP A 150 3.96 -19.07 -14.55
C ASP A 150 2.82 -18.02 -14.40
N ASP A 151 2.94 -17.08 -13.45
CA ASP A 151 1.94 -16.03 -13.26
C ASP A 151 2.26 -14.81 -14.12
N SER A 152 1.53 -14.66 -15.22
CA SER A 152 1.73 -13.57 -16.18
C SER A 152 1.51 -12.17 -15.58
N LYS A 153 0.66 -12.04 -14.55
CA LYS A 153 0.41 -10.75 -13.90
C LYS A 153 1.58 -10.32 -13.04
N VAL A 154 2.10 -11.25 -12.22
CA VAL A 154 3.32 -10.99 -11.42
C VAL A 154 4.48 -10.62 -12.34
N GLN A 155 4.70 -11.41 -13.41
CA GLN A 155 5.77 -11.13 -14.37
C GLN A 155 5.64 -9.74 -15.02
N LYS A 156 4.42 -9.37 -15.44
CA LYS A 156 4.15 -8.07 -16.05
C LYS A 156 4.41 -6.90 -15.10
N GLN A 157 4.06 -7.02 -13.82
CA GLN A 157 4.22 -5.92 -12.85
C GLN A 157 5.66 -5.79 -12.35
N ALA A 158 6.47 -6.83 -12.49
CA ALA A 158 7.88 -6.84 -12.08
C ALA A 158 8.82 -6.23 -13.14
N CYS A 159 8.40 -6.20 -14.41
CA CYS A 159 9.16 -5.62 -15.54
C CYS A 159 8.86 -4.14 -15.75
#